data_aaaa61a085770c644d6d5bbed72cf00b
#
_entry.id   aaaa61a085770c644d6d5bbed72cf00b
#
_cell.length_a   1.000
_cell.length_b   1.000
_cell.length_c   1.000
_cell.angle_alpha   90.00
_cell.angle_beta   90.00
_cell.angle_gamma   90.00
#
_symmetry.space_group_name_H-M   'P 1'
#
loop_
_entity.id
_entity.type
_entity.pdbx_description
1 polymer ?
#
loop_
_entity_poly.entity_id
_entity_poly.type
_entity_poly.pdbx_seq_one_letter_code
_entity_poly.pdbx_strand_id
1 'polypeptide(L)'
;MKELAQLFFKYGAMNSGKSIDILKVAHNYEEQGKPVQLLTSGVDTRAGRGIIASRIGLERQVTPVMMDTDIYELVKAVKHPLYCVLIDEAQFLTKAHVLQLTRIVDELKIPVMAFGLKNDFKNELFEGSKYLLIYADKIEEMKTICWFCKHKAIMNLRIHDGQPVYEGEQVQIGGNESYYPVCRHHYFHPALSTGQEID
;
A
#
# COMPACT_ATOMS: atom_id res chain seq x y z
N MET A 1 9.79 -29.67 8.14
CA MET A 1 10.55 -28.43 7.81
C MET A 1 9.77 -27.24 8.38
N LYS A 2 10.38 -26.40 9.24
CA LYS A 2 9.74 -25.12 9.59
C LYS A 2 9.60 -24.32 8.30
N GLU A 3 8.40 -23.89 7.95
CA GLU A 3 8.20 -22.93 6.86
C GLU A 3 9.04 -21.71 7.15
N LEU A 4 9.93 -21.34 6.22
CA LEU A 4 10.75 -20.14 6.36
C LEU A 4 9.83 -18.92 6.32
N ALA A 5 10.02 -17.99 7.23
CA ALA A 5 9.36 -16.69 7.16
C ALA A 5 9.69 -16.04 5.81
N GLN A 6 8.75 -15.27 5.24
CA GLN A 6 8.89 -14.66 3.92
C GLN A 6 8.46 -13.19 3.96
N LEU A 7 9.07 -12.39 3.09
CA LEU A 7 8.64 -11.04 2.78
C LEU A 7 7.70 -11.06 1.57
N PHE A 8 6.47 -10.61 1.77
CA PHE A 8 5.46 -10.49 0.73
C PHE A 8 5.29 -9.02 0.33
N PHE A 9 5.25 -8.74 -0.96
CA PHE A 9 4.81 -7.45 -1.48
C PHE A 9 3.49 -7.62 -2.24
N LYS A 10 2.41 -7.11 -1.65
CA LYS A 10 1.08 -7.07 -2.24
C LYS A 10 0.80 -5.68 -2.78
N TYR A 11 0.85 -5.53 -4.09
CA TYR A 11 0.65 -4.24 -4.73
C TYR A 11 -0.60 -4.22 -5.62
N GLY A 12 -1.13 -3.04 -5.83
CA GLY A 12 -2.24 -2.82 -6.78
C GLY A 12 -2.47 -1.34 -7.05
N ALA A 13 -3.22 -1.03 -8.09
CA ALA A 13 -3.67 0.33 -8.32
C ALA A 13 -4.55 0.82 -7.15
N MET A 14 -4.87 2.09 -7.11
CA MET A 14 -5.84 2.61 -6.14
C MET A 14 -7.15 1.83 -6.27
N ASN A 15 -7.92 1.73 -5.20
CA ASN A 15 -9.18 0.98 -5.14
C ASN A 15 -9.07 -0.54 -5.36
N SER A 16 -7.87 -1.13 -5.25
CA SER A 16 -7.69 -2.59 -5.35
C SER A 16 -7.98 -3.35 -4.04
N GLY A 17 -8.48 -2.68 -3.00
CA GLY A 17 -8.87 -3.32 -1.74
C GLY A 17 -7.72 -3.60 -0.76
N LYS A 18 -6.55 -2.99 -0.93
CA LYS A 18 -5.38 -3.21 -0.06
C LYS A 18 -5.68 -3.03 1.42
N SER A 19 -6.27 -1.89 1.81
CA SER A 19 -6.59 -1.61 3.22
C SER A 19 -7.67 -2.54 3.80
N ILE A 20 -8.56 -3.08 2.96
CA ILE A 20 -9.51 -4.12 3.38
C ILE A 20 -8.77 -5.43 3.63
N ASP A 21 -7.87 -5.82 2.72
CA ASP A 21 -7.17 -7.11 2.80
C ASP A 21 -6.23 -7.14 4.01
N ILE A 22 -5.48 -6.06 4.27
CA ILE A 22 -4.60 -5.99 5.45
C ILE A 22 -5.39 -6.08 6.76
N LEU A 23 -6.53 -5.39 6.88
CA LEU A 23 -7.38 -5.45 8.07
C LEU A 23 -8.01 -6.84 8.25
N LYS A 24 -8.45 -7.48 7.16
CA LYS A 24 -8.95 -8.86 7.16
C LYS A 24 -7.87 -9.85 7.60
N VAL A 25 -6.64 -9.73 7.07
CA VAL A 25 -5.53 -10.60 7.47
C VAL A 25 -5.23 -10.44 8.95
N ALA A 26 -5.15 -9.19 9.45
CA ALA A 26 -4.92 -8.92 10.87
C ALA A 26 -6.00 -9.58 11.75
N HIS A 27 -7.27 -9.37 11.40
CA HIS A 27 -8.40 -9.95 12.12
C HIS A 27 -8.32 -11.48 12.18
N ASN A 28 -8.05 -12.14 11.04
CA ASN A 28 -7.96 -13.61 10.98
C ASN A 28 -6.85 -14.20 11.86
N TYR A 29 -5.71 -13.50 11.97
CA TYR A 29 -4.65 -13.91 12.89
C TYR A 29 -5.08 -13.74 14.34
N GLU A 30 -5.65 -12.60 14.69
CA GLU A 30 -6.02 -12.25 16.05
C GLU A 30 -7.17 -13.10 16.61
N GLU A 31 -8.17 -13.46 15.80
CA GLU A 31 -9.22 -14.44 16.16
C GLU A 31 -8.65 -15.78 16.60
N GLN A 32 -7.49 -16.17 16.06
CA GLN A 32 -6.79 -17.40 16.44
C GLN A 32 -5.81 -17.22 17.59
N GLY A 33 -5.83 -16.07 18.29
CA GLY A 33 -4.88 -15.75 19.35
C GLY A 33 -3.43 -15.57 18.87
N LYS A 34 -3.23 -15.19 17.61
CA LYS A 34 -1.94 -14.95 16.97
C LYS A 34 -1.70 -13.45 16.79
N PRO A 35 -1.03 -12.76 17.74
CA PRO A 35 -0.80 -11.33 17.65
C PRO A 35 -0.02 -10.93 16.40
N VAL A 36 -0.41 -9.82 15.80
CA VAL A 36 0.28 -9.19 14.65
C VAL A 36 0.69 -7.77 14.99
N GLN A 37 1.74 -7.29 14.33
CA GLN A 37 2.13 -5.88 14.38
C GLN A 37 1.62 -5.20 13.11
N LEU A 38 0.72 -4.22 13.28
CA LEU A 38 0.21 -3.39 12.21
C LEU A 38 0.93 -2.05 12.18
N LEU A 39 1.43 -1.70 11.00
CA LEU A 39 2.16 -0.46 10.73
C LEU A 39 1.53 0.25 9.52
N THR A 40 1.67 1.57 9.45
CA THR A 40 1.36 2.35 8.24
C THR A 40 2.39 3.45 8.06
N SER A 41 2.56 3.94 6.84
CA SER A 41 3.45 5.09 6.62
C SER A 41 2.93 6.34 7.32
N GLY A 42 3.81 7.04 8.03
CA GLY A 42 3.49 8.33 8.65
C GLY A 42 3.40 9.50 7.65
N VAL A 43 3.75 9.27 6.38
CA VAL A 43 3.60 10.25 5.29
C VAL A 43 2.14 10.39 4.87
N ASP A 44 1.38 9.30 4.87
CA ASP A 44 -0.05 9.35 4.54
C ASP A 44 -0.87 9.77 5.77
N THR A 45 -1.46 10.95 5.70
CA THR A 45 -2.31 11.51 6.76
C THR A 45 -3.77 11.69 6.34
N ARG A 46 -4.20 11.13 5.20
CA ARG A 46 -5.56 11.29 4.64
C ARG A 46 -6.66 10.77 5.60
N ALA A 47 -6.43 9.66 6.27
CA ALA A 47 -7.34 9.11 7.29
C ALA A 47 -6.97 9.53 8.71
N GLY A 48 -5.91 10.33 8.89
CA GLY A 48 -5.30 10.62 10.17
C GLY A 48 -3.98 9.87 10.36
N ARG A 49 -3.12 10.39 11.22
CA ARG A 49 -1.80 9.81 11.47
C ARG A 49 -1.93 8.46 12.19
N GLY A 50 -1.33 7.41 11.63
CA GLY A 50 -1.38 6.08 12.22
C GLY A 50 -2.77 5.44 12.17
N ILE A 51 -3.55 5.72 11.13
CA ILE A 51 -4.84 5.08 10.90
C ILE A 51 -4.79 4.35 9.57
N ILE A 52 -5.13 3.06 9.57
CA ILE A 52 -5.48 2.33 8.36
C ILE A 52 -6.99 2.44 8.19
N ALA A 53 -7.44 3.06 7.11
CA ALA A 53 -8.85 3.22 6.78
C ALA A 53 -9.18 2.61 5.43
N SER A 54 -10.27 1.87 5.38
CA SER A 54 -10.82 1.35 4.13
C SER A 54 -12.00 2.21 3.65
N ARG A 55 -12.24 2.23 2.35
CA ARG A 55 -13.37 2.96 1.76
C ARG A 55 -14.74 2.40 2.15
N ILE A 56 -14.81 1.19 2.70
CA ILE A 56 -16.04 0.59 3.23
C ILE A 56 -16.28 0.90 4.71
N GLY A 57 -15.51 1.84 5.30
CA GLY A 57 -15.71 2.31 6.67
C GLY A 57 -15.02 1.50 7.76
N LEU A 58 -14.14 0.54 7.41
CA LEU A 58 -13.30 -0.11 8.41
C LEU A 58 -12.10 0.77 8.72
N GLU A 59 -11.86 1.01 10.01
CA GLU A 59 -10.73 1.81 10.47
C GLU A 59 -10.02 1.12 11.63
N ARG A 60 -8.70 1.34 11.72
CA ARG A 60 -7.90 0.83 12.83
C ARG A 60 -6.72 1.74 13.13
N GLN A 61 -6.57 2.08 14.40
CA GLN A 61 -5.38 2.78 14.90
C GLN A 61 -4.20 1.81 14.90
N VAL A 62 -3.07 2.24 14.34
CA VAL A 62 -1.84 1.45 14.17
C VAL A 62 -0.60 2.32 14.41
N THR A 63 0.57 1.69 14.47
CA THR A 63 1.83 2.43 14.66
C THR A 63 2.27 3.09 13.35
N PRO A 64 2.47 4.42 13.32
CA PRO A 64 3.01 5.10 12.14
C PRO A 64 4.52 4.89 12.02
N VAL A 65 4.98 4.64 10.79
CA VAL A 65 6.41 4.58 10.43
C VAL A 65 6.83 5.94 9.90
N MET A 66 7.68 6.62 10.64
CA MET A 66 8.27 7.90 10.27
C MET A 66 9.58 7.66 9.51
N MET A 67 10.16 8.71 8.90
CA MET A 67 11.41 8.62 8.15
C MET A 67 12.61 8.12 8.98
N ASP A 68 12.61 8.43 10.27
CA ASP A 68 13.63 8.05 11.26
C ASP A 68 13.29 6.81 12.09
N THR A 69 12.16 6.15 11.81
CA THR A 69 11.73 4.95 12.54
C THR A 69 12.64 3.77 12.22
N ASP A 70 13.19 3.11 13.23
CA ASP A 70 13.80 1.80 13.08
C ASP A 70 12.72 0.72 13.26
N ILE A 71 12.23 0.17 12.12
CA ILE A 71 11.17 -0.84 12.14
C ILE A 71 11.67 -2.15 12.77
N TYR A 72 12.94 -2.50 12.55
CA TYR A 72 13.50 -3.73 13.11
C TYR A 72 13.53 -3.68 14.64
N GLU A 73 14.07 -2.60 15.22
CA GLU A 73 14.10 -2.45 16.68
C GLU A 73 12.69 -2.28 17.27
N LEU A 74 11.77 -1.62 16.56
CA LEU A 74 10.37 -1.51 16.97
C LEU A 74 9.71 -2.90 17.10
N VAL A 75 9.89 -3.77 16.11
CA VAL A 75 9.34 -5.13 16.11
C VAL A 75 10.03 -6.01 17.15
N LYS A 76 11.35 -5.94 17.26
CA LYS A 76 12.15 -6.68 18.23
C LYS A 76 11.83 -6.33 19.69
N ALA A 77 11.44 -5.09 19.96
CA ALA A 77 11.07 -4.62 21.31
C ALA A 77 9.71 -5.15 21.82
N VAL A 78 8.92 -5.78 20.96
CA VAL A 78 7.62 -6.35 21.36
C VAL A 78 7.84 -7.54 22.28
N LYS A 79 7.23 -7.49 23.48
CA LYS A 79 7.48 -8.47 24.54
C LYS A 79 6.73 -9.81 24.40
N HIS A 80 5.76 -9.88 23.51
CA HIS A 80 4.99 -11.10 23.23
C HIS A 80 5.35 -11.65 21.83
N PRO A 81 5.13 -12.94 21.56
CA PRO A 81 5.36 -13.50 20.23
C PRO A 81 4.52 -12.80 19.18
N LEU A 82 5.14 -12.39 18.05
CA LEU A 82 4.46 -11.89 16.87
C LEU A 82 4.40 -12.99 15.81
N TYR A 83 3.26 -13.11 15.16
CA TYR A 83 3.04 -14.09 14.09
C TYR A 83 3.15 -13.47 12.70
N CYS A 84 2.98 -12.17 12.56
CA CYS A 84 3.16 -11.45 11.30
C CYS A 84 3.37 -9.94 11.56
N VAL A 85 4.12 -9.29 10.69
CA VAL A 85 4.16 -7.83 10.57
C VAL A 85 3.41 -7.43 9.30
N LEU A 86 2.46 -6.53 9.43
CA LEU A 86 1.60 -6.05 8.35
C LEU A 86 1.83 -4.55 8.16
N ILE A 87 2.13 -4.11 6.94
CA ILE A 87 2.46 -2.70 6.65
C ILE A 87 1.57 -2.19 5.53
N ASP A 88 0.77 -1.16 5.81
CA ASP A 88 0.03 -0.43 4.77
C ASP A 88 0.82 0.76 4.25
N GLU A 89 0.47 1.24 3.05
CA GLU A 89 1.11 2.35 2.33
C GLU A 89 2.64 2.17 2.21
N ALA A 90 3.07 0.92 2.01
CA ALA A 90 4.49 0.53 1.98
C ALA A 90 5.30 1.17 0.84
N GLN A 91 4.65 1.76 -0.17
CA GLN A 91 5.33 2.53 -1.22
C GLN A 91 6.09 3.72 -0.68
N PHE A 92 5.69 4.27 0.48
CA PHE A 92 6.36 5.41 1.11
C PHE A 92 7.53 5.02 2.03
N LEU A 93 7.83 3.74 2.15
CA LEU A 93 9.02 3.28 2.87
C LEU A 93 10.30 3.69 2.12
N THR A 94 11.36 3.94 2.90
CA THR A 94 12.69 4.14 2.34
C THR A 94 13.38 2.81 2.04
N LYS A 95 14.48 2.83 1.30
CA LYS A 95 15.37 1.69 1.13
C LYS A 95 15.79 1.08 2.48
N ALA A 96 16.15 1.94 3.44
CA ALA A 96 16.58 1.49 4.77
C ALA A 96 15.46 0.72 5.48
N HIS A 97 14.23 1.21 5.42
CA HIS A 97 13.07 0.51 5.98
C HIS A 97 12.88 -0.88 5.33
N VAL A 98 12.94 -0.95 3.99
CA VAL A 98 12.78 -2.25 3.30
C VAL A 98 13.88 -3.24 3.70
N LEU A 99 15.13 -2.80 3.85
CA LEU A 99 16.20 -3.65 4.37
C LEU A 99 15.97 -4.10 5.83
N GLN A 100 15.34 -3.27 6.66
CA GLN A 100 14.94 -3.68 8.01
C GLN A 100 13.84 -4.77 7.95
N LEU A 101 12.92 -4.70 6.97
CA LEU A 101 11.91 -5.76 6.78
C LEU A 101 12.56 -7.11 6.41
N THR A 102 13.58 -7.12 5.55
CA THR A 102 14.30 -8.36 5.26
C THR A 102 14.97 -8.94 6.51
N ARG A 103 15.56 -8.09 7.36
CA ARG A 103 16.15 -8.52 8.63
C ARG A 103 15.12 -9.09 9.60
N ILE A 104 13.89 -8.54 9.67
CA ILE A 104 12.80 -9.11 10.47
C ILE A 104 12.51 -10.54 10.02
N VAL A 105 12.42 -10.75 8.71
CA VAL A 105 12.18 -12.08 8.14
C VAL A 105 13.37 -13.02 8.42
N ASP A 106 14.59 -12.57 8.15
CA ASP A 106 15.78 -13.42 8.17
C ASP A 106 16.30 -13.68 9.58
N GLU A 107 16.24 -12.71 10.49
CA GLU A 107 16.79 -12.78 11.83
C GLU A 107 15.73 -13.15 12.89
N LEU A 108 14.57 -12.46 12.88
CA LEU A 108 13.51 -12.69 13.85
C LEU A 108 12.57 -13.84 13.46
N LYS A 109 12.63 -14.31 12.20
CA LYS A 109 11.79 -15.39 11.67
C LYS A 109 10.29 -15.06 11.73
N ILE A 110 9.95 -13.77 11.54
CA ILE A 110 8.59 -13.28 11.50
C ILE A 110 8.24 -12.92 10.05
N PRO A 111 7.17 -13.48 9.46
CA PRO A 111 6.73 -13.10 8.13
C PRO A 111 6.28 -11.65 8.08
N VAL A 112 6.56 -10.98 6.95
CA VAL A 112 6.19 -9.59 6.72
C VAL A 112 5.33 -9.50 5.46
N MET A 113 4.19 -8.83 5.53
CA MET A 113 3.33 -8.53 4.38
C MET A 113 3.25 -7.01 4.20
N ALA A 114 3.84 -6.50 3.13
CA ALA A 114 3.82 -5.10 2.75
C ALA A 114 2.77 -4.85 1.67
N PHE A 115 1.86 -3.90 1.92
CA PHE A 115 0.79 -3.50 1.00
C PHE A 115 1.05 -2.10 0.47
N GLY A 116 0.92 -1.88 -0.83
CA GLY A 116 1.18 -0.56 -1.39
C GLY A 116 0.84 -0.40 -2.86
N LEU A 117 1.10 0.81 -3.36
CA LEU A 117 1.06 1.12 -4.79
C LEU A 117 2.40 0.72 -5.41
N LYS A 118 2.40 0.25 -6.66
CA LYS A 118 3.64 0.00 -7.39
C LYS A 118 4.27 1.30 -7.89
N ASN A 119 3.49 2.11 -8.56
CA ASN A 119 3.88 3.34 -9.24
C ASN A 119 2.92 4.49 -8.92
N ASP A 120 3.41 5.70 -9.07
CA ASP A 120 2.65 6.93 -8.92
C ASP A 120 1.79 7.24 -10.17
N PHE A 121 1.18 8.43 -10.19
CA PHE A 121 0.37 8.91 -11.31
C PHE A 121 1.19 9.28 -12.56
N LYS A 122 2.52 9.45 -12.44
CA LYS A 122 3.45 9.65 -13.57
C LYS A 122 3.98 8.34 -14.11
N ASN A 123 3.60 7.20 -13.53
CA ASN A 123 4.12 5.85 -13.78
C ASN A 123 5.59 5.65 -13.37
N GLU A 124 6.08 6.46 -12.44
CA GLU A 124 7.37 6.26 -11.79
C GLU A 124 7.21 5.37 -10.55
N LEU A 125 8.20 4.51 -10.31
CA LEU A 125 8.19 3.67 -9.12
C LEU A 125 8.39 4.52 -7.86
N PHE A 126 7.58 4.26 -6.84
CA PHE A 126 7.91 4.73 -5.50
C PHE A 126 9.16 4.04 -4.96
N GLU A 127 9.91 4.73 -4.09
CA GLU A 127 11.15 4.18 -3.51
C GLU A 127 10.91 2.86 -2.79
N GLY A 128 9.94 2.81 -1.86
CA GLY A 128 9.61 1.59 -1.12
C GLY A 128 9.21 0.45 -2.05
N SER A 129 8.39 0.73 -3.05
CA SER A 129 7.95 -0.27 -4.03
C SER A 129 9.08 -0.80 -4.89
N LYS A 130 10.03 0.07 -5.30
CA LYS A 130 11.24 -0.33 -6.04
C LYS A 130 12.03 -1.38 -5.25
N TYR A 131 12.27 -1.13 -3.97
CA TYR A 131 13.07 -2.04 -3.15
C TYR A 131 12.28 -3.27 -2.71
N LEU A 132 10.97 -3.17 -2.49
CA LEU A 132 10.11 -4.34 -2.26
C LEU A 132 10.06 -5.27 -3.47
N LEU A 133 10.03 -4.74 -4.70
CA LEU A 133 10.12 -5.55 -5.94
C LEU A 133 11.45 -6.28 -6.06
N ILE A 134 12.54 -5.77 -5.46
CA ILE A 134 13.86 -6.40 -5.49
C ILE A 134 14.00 -7.46 -4.39
N TYR A 135 13.52 -7.18 -3.18
CA TYR A 135 13.84 -7.97 -2.00
C TYR A 135 12.71 -8.89 -1.51
N ALA A 136 11.48 -8.73 -1.99
CA ALA A 136 10.38 -9.59 -1.57
C ALA A 136 10.52 -11.01 -2.12
N ASP A 137 10.29 -12.02 -1.26
CA ASP A 137 10.25 -13.43 -1.66
C ASP A 137 9.03 -13.74 -2.52
N LYS A 138 7.92 -13.04 -2.28
CA LYS A 138 6.68 -13.18 -3.04
C LYS A 138 6.10 -11.82 -3.40
N ILE A 139 5.72 -11.69 -4.67
CA ILE A 139 5.13 -10.47 -5.23
C ILE A 139 3.76 -10.84 -5.77
N GLU A 140 2.72 -10.19 -5.26
CA GLU A 140 1.33 -10.46 -5.59
C GLU A 140 0.63 -9.18 -6.08
N GLU A 141 -0.05 -9.27 -7.22
CA GLU A 141 -0.87 -8.17 -7.73
C GLU A 141 -2.31 -8.27 -7.22
N MET A 142 -2.76 -7.24 -6.51
CA MET A 142 -4.16 -7.06 -6.13
C MET A 142 -4.90 -6.35 -7.26
N LYS A 143 -5.71 -7.09 -7.99
CA LYS A 143 -6.35 -6.62 -9.22
C LYS A 143 -7.57 -5.76 -8.93
N THR A 144 -7.76 -4.72 -9.76
CA THR A 144 -9.00 -3.96 -9.84
C THR A 144 -9.32 -3.61 -11.29
N ILE A 145 -10.52 -3.14 -11.57
CA ILE A 145 -10.96 -2.78 -12.91
C ILE A 145 -10.69 -1.30 -13.22
N CYS A 146 -10.51 -1.01 -14.49
CA CYS A 146 -10.37 0.35 -15.00
C CYS A 146 -11.65 1.15 -14.76
N TRP A 147 -11.49 2.43 -14.36
CA TRP A 147 -12.62 3.32 -14.13
C TRP A 147 -13.52 3.52 -15.37
N PHE A 148 -12.92 3.49 -16.57
CA PHE A 148 -13.60 3.79 -17.83
C PHE A 148 -13.96 2.55 -18.68
N CYS A 149 -13.49 1.34 -18.30
CA CYS A 149 -13.82 0.12 -19.04
C CYS A 149 -13.58 -1.12 -18.16
N LYS A 150 -13.89 -2.30 -18.68
CA LYS A 150 -13.75 -3.58 -17.97
C LYS A 150 -12.35 -4.22 -18.01
N HIS A 151 -11.35 -3.54 -18.54
CA HIS A 151 -9.97 -4.04 -18.50
C HIS A 151 -9.37 -3.85 -17.09
N LYS A 152 -8.35 -4.63 -16.80
CA LYS A 152 -7.58 -4.50 -15.56
C LYS A 152 -6.95 -3.12 -15.46
N ALA A 153 -7.10 -2.46 -14.30
CA ALA A 153 -6.37 -1.23 -13.98
C ALA A 153 -4.95 -1.58 -13.52
N ILE A 154 -3.96 -0.89 -14.07
CA ILE A 154 -2.54 -1.05 -13.74
C ILE A 154 -1.84 0.27 -13.44
N MET A 155 -2.52 1.39 -13.63
CA MET A 155 -2.04 2.76 -13.48
C MET A 155 -3.04 3.57 -12.66
N ASN A 156 -2.57 4.70 -12.13
CA ASN A 156 -3.40 5.67 -11.41
C ASN A 156 -3.40 6.97 -12.20
N LEU A 157 -4.55 7.39 -12.68
CA LEU A 157 -4.73 8.67 -13.37
C LEU A 157 -5.11 9.74 -12.35
N ARG A 158 -4.34 10.81 -12.28
CA ARG A 158 -4.64 11.98 -11.44
C ARG A 158 -5.50 12.95 -12.23
N ILE A 159 -6.57 13.43 -11.61
CA ILE A 159 -7.46 14.43 -12.16
C ILE A 159 -7.47 15.64 -11.22
N HIS A 160 -7.27 16.81 -11.77
CA HIS A 160 -7.40 18.10 -11.08
C HIS A 160 -8.35 19.00 -11.90
N ASP A 161 -9.40 19.52 -11.27
CA ASP A 161 -10.43 20.32 -11.91
C ASP A 161 -10.97 19.71 -13.22
N GLY A 162 -11.22 18.40 -13.20
CA GLY A 162 -11.77 17.66 -14.34
C GLY A 162 -10.78 17.39 -15.48
N GLN A 163 -9.49 17.75 -15.34
CA GLN A 163 -8.46 17.55 -16.35
C GLN A 163 -7.40 16.54 -15.89
N PRO A 164 -6.85 15.71 -16.79
CA PRO A 164 -5.79 14.78 -16.46
C PRO A 164 -4.48 15.52 -16.17
N VAL A 165 -3.78 15.09 -15.13
CA VAL A 165 -2.49 15.67 -14.72
C VAL A 165 -1.42 14.59 -14.78
N TYR A 166 -0.34 14.86 -15.50
CA TYR A 166 0.78 13.93 -15.73
C TYR A 166 2.10 14.41 -15.12
N GLU A 167 2.13 15.64 -14.59
CA GLU A 167 3.31 16.26 -13.99
C GLU A 167 3.00 16.78 -12.58
N GLY A 168 4.04 17.05 -11.80
CA GLY A 168 3.92 17.56 -10.43
C GLY A 168 4.56 16.64 -9.38
N GLU A 169 4.38 17.03 -8.13
CA GLU A 169 4.92 16.27 -6.98
C GLU A 169 4.31 14.87 -6.89
N GLN A 170 5.15 13.88 -6.56
CA GLN A 170 4.76 12.48 -6.45
C GLN A 170 3.68 12.25 -5.40
N VAL A 171 3.76 12.98 -4.29
CA VAL A 171 2.80 12.93 -3.18
C VAL A 171 2.20 14.33 -3.01
N GLN A 172 0.90 14.44 -3.19
CA GLN A 172 0.17 15.65 -2.86
C GLN A 172 -0.99 15.29 -1.94
N ILE A 173 -0.98 15.86 -0.75
CA ILE A 173 -2.00 15.65 0.28
C ILE A 173 -2.88 16.90 0.32
N GLY A 174 -4.16 16.72 -0.02
CA GLY A 174 -5.17 17.80 -0.02
C GLY A 174 -5.35 18.47 -1.38
N GLY A 175 -6.53 19.06 -1.58
CA GLY A 175 -6.96 19.73 -2.82
C GLY A 175 -8.12 19.00 -3.52
N ASN A 176 -8.59 19.58 -4.63
CA ASN A 176 -9.68 19.04 -5.48
C ASN A 176 -9.19 17.89 -6.39
N GLU A 177 -8.26 17.06 -5.91
CA GLU A 177 -7.67 16.02 -6.71
C GLU A 177 -8.35 14.68 -6.51
N SER A 178 -8.59 14.01 -7.63
CA SER A 178 -9.11 12.65 -7.65
C SER A 178 -8.13 11.73 -8.36
N TYR A 179 -8.05 10.49 -7.90
CA TYR A 179 -7.23 9.46 -8.52
C TYR A 179 -8.12 8.31 -8.98
N TYR A 180 -8.04 7.98 -10.26
CA TYR A 180 -8.77 6.87 -10.86
C TYR A 180 -7.84 5.71 -11.23
N PRO A 181 -8.15 4.48 -10.81
CA PRO A 181 -7.46 3.30 -11.32
C PRO A 181 -7.83 3.10 -12.79
N VAL A 182 -6.85 3.04 -13.67
CA VAL A 182 -7.07 2.96 -15.11
C VAL A 182 -6.20 1.89 -15.79
N CYS A 183 -6.67 1.37 -16.92
CA CYS A 183 -5.83 0.59 -17.82
C CYS A 183 -4.88 1.51 -18.60
N ARG A 184 -3.85 0.94 -19.24
CA ARG A 184 -2.86 1.71 -20.01
C ARG A 184 -3.51 2.57 -21.09
N HIS A 185 -4.52 2.07 -21.81
CA HIS A 185 -5.23 2.84 -22.83
C HIS A 185 -5.85 4.11 -22.25
N HIS A 186 -6.64 3.97 -21.15
CA HIS A 186 -7.33 5.11 -20.53
C HIS A 186 -6.42 6.00 -19.67
N TYR A 187 -5.19 5.61 -19.43
CA TYR A 187 -4.20 6.52 -18.87
C TYR A 187 -3.77 7.57 -19.91
N PHE A 188 -3.52 7.15 -21.16
CA PHE A 188 -3.13 8.07 -22.24
C PHE A 188 -4.32 8.71 -22.97
N HIS A 189 -5.49 8.07 -22.93
CA HIS A 189 -6.72 8.51 -23.57
C HIS A 189 -7.89 8.42 -22.60
N PRO A 190 -7.93 9.30 -21.57
CA PRO A 190 -8.98 9.24 -20.56
C PRO A 190 -10.33 9.61 -21.16
N ALA A 191 -11.35 8.81 -20.86
CA ALA A 191 -12.74 9.09 -21.25
C ALA A 191 -13.41 10.02 -20.23
N LEU A 192 -12.86 11.22 -20.07
CA LEU A 192 -13.44 12.26 -19.22
C LEU A 192 -14.62 12.88 -19.98
N SER A 193 -15.84 12.68 -19.51
CA SER A 193 -17.00 13.31 -20.07
C SER A 193 -16.92 14.82 -19.87
N THR A 194 -16.86 15.57 -20.95
CA THR A 194 -17.18 17.00 -20.95
C THR A 194 -18.69 17.13 -20.72
N GLY A 195 -19.13 17.03 -19.46
CA GLY A 195 -20.46 17.46 -19.01
C GLY A 195 -21.67 16.76 -19.63
N GLN A 196 -21.61 15.47 -20.01
CA GLN A 196 -22.80 14.68 -20.37
C GLN A 196 -23.01 13.55 -19.38
N GLU A 197 -24.16 13.54 -18.76
CA GLU A 197 -24.67 12.50 -17.87
C GLU A 197 -24.65 11.14 -18.61
N ILE A 198 -24.25 10.11 -17.87
CA ILE A 198 -24.38 8.73 -18.33
C ILE A 198 -25.79 8.28 -17.96
N ASP A 199 -26.63 8.06 -18.97
CA ASP A 199 -27.90 7.32 -18.86
C ASP A 199 -27.65 5.84 -18.50
#